data_00e52658deb056feb6522822aa35af40
#
_entry.id   00e52658deb056feb6522822aa35af40
#
_cell.length_a   1.000
_cell.length_b   1.000
_cell.length_c   1.000
_cell.angle_alpha   90.00
_cell.angle_beta   90.00
_cell.angle_gamma   90.00
#
_symmetry.space_group_name_H-M   'P 1'
#
loop_
_entity.id
_entity.type
_entity.pdbx_description
1 polymer ?
#
loop_
_entity_poly.entity_id
_entity_poly.type
_entity_poly.pdbx_seq_one_letter_code
_entity_poly.pdbx_strand_id
1 'polypeptide(L)'
;MKIQVTVSCALALLALGACKAREGNTADTTAARADTAVASVGAATDTGARRVDSAAGSLAKRGGWTSASVLGFSRAASNGEIREGELAARKATTPAVKAFARQMVADHRTLLTDGKALATKLKVTPDTADDDVRDVMKHSADDVKDLTDKKAGLDWDEAYIDNQIKDHKDVLDKLQDASKNTTDPDLRAALEKATGKVQEHLTKAQDIKDNALKNAKDKASNKDTTKK
;
A
#
# COMPACT_ATOMS: atom_id res chain seq x y z
N MET A 1 -34.58 0.37 33.94
CA MET A 1 -35.25 0.19 32.63
C MET A 1 -34.27 -0.62 31.77
N LYS A 2 -34.48 -1.92 31.60
CA LYS A 2 -33.56 -2.84 30.88
C LYS A 2 -34.07 -2.94 29.45
N ILE A 3 -33.24 -2.51 28.50
CA ILE A 3 -33.50 -2.67 27.07
C ILE A 3 -32.75 -3.92 26.61
N GLN A 4 -33.51 -4.96 26.29
CA GLN A 4 -32.99 -6.14 25.61
C GLN A 4 -33.01 -5.90 24.10
N VAL A 5 -31.86 -6.04 23.45
CA VAL A 5 -31.75 -6.06 21.99
C VAL A 5 -31.62 -7.51 21.55
N THR A 6 -32.65 -8.02 20.93
CA THR A 6 -32.69 -9.34 20.30
C THR A 6 -32.01 -9.29 18.94
N VAL A 7 -30.94 -10.07 18.78
CA VAL A 7 -30.28 -10.30 17.49
C VAL A 7 -30.97 -11.48 16.81
N SER A 8 -31.66 -11.21 15.71
CA SER A 8 -32.21 -12.26 14.83
C SER A 8 -31.17 -12.74 13.85
N CYS A 9 -30.83 -14.02 13.99
CA CYS A 9 -30.00 -14.77 13.06
C CYS A 9 -30.88 -15.28 11.92
N ALA A 10 -30.66 -14.84 10.69
CA ALA A 10 -31.28 -15.43 9.49
C ALA A 10 -30.22 -16.25 8.76
N LEU A 11 -30.34 -17.59 8.88
CA LEU A 11 -29.67 -18.55 8.00
C LEU A 11 -30.40 -18.57 6.65
N ALA A 12 -29.68 -18.36 5.57
CA ALA A 12 -30.10 -18.71 4.22
C ALA A 12 -29.16 -19.78 3.64
N LEU A 13 -29.66 -21.00 3.60
CA LEU A 13 -29.11 -22.14 2.81
C LEU A 13 -29.65 -22.05 1.39
N LEU A 14 -28.79 -22.12 0.38
CA LEU A 14 -29.13 -22.51 -1.00
C LEU A 14 -27.89 -23.16 -1.63
N ALA A 15 -27.89 -24.45 -1.69
CA ALA A 15 -28.25 -25.35 -2.81
C ALA A 15 -27.14 -25.44 -3.90
N LEU A 16 -26.53 -26.62 -3.90
CA LEU A 16 -25.63 -27.20 -4.91
C LEU A 16 -26.29 -27.28 -6.28
N GLY A 17 -25.58 -26.84 -7.31
CA GLY A 17 -25.86 -27.12 -8.70
C GLY A 17 -24.65 -27.77 -9.35
N ALA A 18 -24.67 -29.09 -9.46
CA ALA A 18 -23.72 -29.89 -10.24
C ALA A 18 -24.08 -29.85 -11.73
N CYS A 19 -23.14 -29.57 -12.61
CA CYS A 19 -23.22 -29.88 -14.04
C CYS A 19 -21.92 -30.48 -14.51
N LYS A 20 -22.01 -31.68 -14.69
CA LYS A 20 -21.61 -32.80 -15.51
C LYS A 20 -20.63 -32.50 -16.65
N ALA A 21 -19.52 -33.21 -16.61
CA ALA A 21 -18.55 -33.41 -17.69
C ALA A 21 -19.20 -33.96 -18.95
N ARG A 22 -18.65 -33.59 -20.12
CA ARG A 22 -18.83 -34.30 -21.37
C ARG A 22 -17.49 -34.50 -22.03
N GLU A 23 -17.03 -35.76 -21.95
CA GLU A 23 -15.96 -36.33 -22.76
C GLU A 23 -16.45 -36.59 -24.20
N GLY A 24 -15.50 -36.63 -25.11
CA GLY A 24 -15.63 -37.17 -26.45
C GLY A 24 -14.72 -36.44 -27.43
N ASN A 25 -13.82 -36.98 -28.00
CA ASN A 25 -13.19 -38.23 -28.43
C ASN A 25 -12.42 -37.95 -29.72
N THR A 26 -11.16 -38.29 -29.69
CA THR A 26 -10.28 -38.93 -30.65
C THR A 26 -10.27 -38.61 -32.15
N ALA A 27 -9.05 -38.66 -32.60
CA ALA A 27 -8.46 -39.19 -33.83
C ALA A 27 -8.31 -38.20 -35.00
N ASP A 28 -7.30 -38.15 -35.71
CA ASP A 28 -6.07 -38.93 -36.05
C ASP A 28 -5.62 -38.45 -37.44
N THR A 29 -4.30 -38.53 -37.66
CA THR A 29 -3.64 -38.65 -38.97
C THR A 29 -3.73 -37.46 -39.96
N THR A 30 -2.72 -37.00 -40.63
CA THR A 30 -1.52 -37.54 -41.25
C THR A 30 -0.70 -36.39 -41.87
N ALA A 31 0.57 -36.66 -41.98
CA ALA A 31 1.58 -35.87 -42.64
C ALA A 31 1.37 -35.66 -44.15
N ALA A 32 1.83 -34.47 -44.62
CA ALA A 32 2.46 -34.42 -45.94
C ALA A 32 3.43 -33.24 -46.02
N ARG A 33 4.68 -33.54 -46.28
CA ARG A 33 5.73 -32.65 -46.76
C ARG A 33 5.42 -32.20 -48.21
N ALA A 34 5.78 -30.98 -48.52
CA ALA A 34 6.42 -30.65 -49.82
C ALA A 34 7.11 -29.31 -49.74
N ASP A 35 8.39 -29.31 -50.03
CA ASP A 35 9.26 -28.19 -50.38
C ASP A 35 8.73 -27.44 -51.59
N THR A 36 9.01 -26.14 -51.66
CA THR A 36 9.85 -25.46 -52.67
C THR A 36 9.69 -23.94 -52.65
N ALA A 37 10.77 -23.29 -52.33
CA ALA A 37 11.52 -22.28 -53.09
C ALA A 37 10.84 -20.95 -53.55
N VAL A 38 11.46 -19.93 -53.04
CA VAL A 38 11.90 -18.63 -53.58
C VAL A 38 10.95 -17.85 -54.50
N ALA A 39 10.62 -16.62 -54.07
CA ALA A 39 10.89 -15.40 -54.83
C ALA A 39 10.62 -14.15 -53.97
N SER A 40 11.66 -13.37 -53.83
CA SER A 40 11.63 -12.00 -53.40
C SER A 40 10.75 -11.12 -54.31
N VAL A 41 9.95 -10.24 -53.72
CA VAL A 41 9.84 -8.82 -54.14
C VAL A 41 9.15 -8.08 -53.01
N GLY A 42 9.78 -6.98 -52.60
CA GLY A 42 9.31 -6.11 -51.54
C GLY A 42 8.04 -5.34 -51.91
N ALA A 43 7.22 -5.19 -50.92
CA ALA A 43 6.37 -4.03 -50.73
C ALA A 43 6.27 -3.81 -49.22
N ALA A 44 6.91 -2.78 -48.77
CA ALA A 44 6.71 -2.24 -47.44
C ALA A 44 5.25 -1.79 -47.34
N THR A 45 4.42 -2.60 -46.68
CA THR A 45 3.23 -2.09 -46.04
C THR A 45 3.53 -2.08 -44.56
N ASP A 46 3.99 -0.92 -44.16
CA ASP A 46 3.99 -0.47 -42.76
C ASP A 46 2.55 -0.52 -42.22
N THR A 47 2.09 -1.71 -41.86
CA THR A 47 1.02 -1.82 -40.90
C THR A 47 1.69 -1.69 -39.55
N GLY A 48 2.03 -0.45 -39.21
CA GLY A 48 2.32 -0.05 -37.85
C GLY A 48 1.22 -0.62 -36.99
N ALA A 49 1.54 -1.74 -36.34
CA ALA A 49 0.91 -2.07 -35.07
C ALA A 49 1.18 -0.85 -34.20
N ARG A 50 0.26 0.13 -34.28
CA ARG A 50 0.11 1.11 -33.22
C ARG A 50 -0.08 0.30 -31.97
N ARG A 51 1.02 0.10 -31.25
CA ARG A 51 0.92 0.04 -29.81
C ARG A 51 0.06 1.23 -29.47
N VAL A 52 -1.17 0.98 -29.12
CA VAL A 52 -1.95 1.88 -28.31
C VAL A 52 -1.20 1.86 -26.97
N ASP A 53 -0.10 2.61 -26.91
CA ASP A 53 0.37 3.15 -25.67
C ASP A 53 -0.85 3.84 -25.13
N SER A 54 -1.50 3.15 -24.20
CA SER A 54 -2.63 3.69 -23.48
C SER A 54 -2.17 5.04 -22.98
N ALA A 55 -2.68 6.11 -23.58
CA ALA A 55 -2.48 7.47 -23.11
C ALA A 55 -3.21 7.66 -21.76
N ALA A 56 -3.14 6.66 -20.90
CA ALA A 56 -3.54 6.68 -19.53
C ALA A 56 -2.38 7.24 -18.74
N GLY A 57 -2.25 8.60 -18.79
CA GLY A 57 -1.67 9.34 -17.73
C GLY A 57 -0.21 9.00 -17.38
N SER A 58 0.72 9.01 -18.36
CA SER A 58 2.08 9.25 -17.96
C SER A 58 2.16 10.68 -17.43
N LEU A 59 2.47 10.83 -16.16
CA LEU A 59 3.00 12.09 -15.64
C LEU A 59 4.22 12.40 -16.50
N ALA A 60 4.06 13.32 -17.46
CA ALA A 60 5.21 13.78 -18.23
C ALA A 60 6.23 14.27 -17.20
N LYS A 61 7.43 13.71 -17.25
CA LYS A 61 8.52 13.88 -16.30
C LYS A 61 8.88 15.36 -16.09
N ARG A 62 8.08 16.06 -15.31
CA ARG A 62 8.39 17.39 -14.75
C ARG A 62 8.73 17.34 -13.26
N GLY A 63 8.68 16.18 -12.66
CA GLY A 63 9.06 15.90 -11.28
C GLY A 63 9.41 14.42 -11.08
N GLY A 64 9.54 13.67 -12.18
CA GLY A 64 9.93 12.28 -12.11
C GLY A 64 8.78 11.27 -11.95
N TRP A 65 7.57 11.69 -11.55
CA TRP A 65 6.46 10.78 -11.26
C TRP A 65 5.66 10.39 -12.50
N THR A 66 5.41 9.10 -12.66
CA THR A 66 4.40 8.54 -13.56
C THR A 66 3.25 7.99 -12.72
N SER A 67 2.08 7.75 -13.30
CA SER A 67 0.98 7.08 -12.58
C SER A 67 1.40 5.72 -12.05
N ALA A 68 2.27 5.00 -12.78
CA ALA A 68 2.81 3.72 -12.37
C ALA A 68 3.73 3.84 -11.15
N SER A 69 4.67 4.80 -11.14
CA SER A 69 5.61 4.99 -10.04
C SER A 69 4.89 5.53 -8.78
N VAL A 70 3.95 6.47 -8.92
CA VAL A 70 3.13 6.96 -7.79
C VAL A 70 2.34 5.84 -7.14
N LEU A 71 1.67 5.00 -7.94
CA LEU A 71 0.91 3.85 -7.42
C LEU A 71 1.83 2.78 -6.82
N GLY A 72 3.02 2.59 -7.40
CA GLY A 72 4.06 1.73 -6.87
C GLY A 72 4.56 2.21 -5.50
N PHE A 73 4.91 3.49 -5.41
CA PHE A 73 5.34 4.15 -4.18
C PHE A 73 4.29 4.07 -3.07
N SER A 74 3.05 4.49 -3.36
CA SER A 74 1.95 4.45 -2.38
C SER A 74 1.68 3.04 -1.86
N ARG A 75 1.79 2.03 -2.74
CA ARG A 75 1.68 0.62 -2.37
C ARG A 75 2.83 0.16 -1.49
N ALA A 76 4.06 0.53 -1.82
CA ALA A 76 5.25 0.16 -1.07
C ALA A 76 5.23 0.78 0.34
N ALA A 77 4.96 2.08 0.44
CA ALA A 77 4.81 2.80 1.70
C ALA A 77 3.72 2.15 2.57
N SER A 78 2.51 1.95 2.04
CA SER A 78 1.41 1.33 2.80
C SER A 78 1.74 -0.09 3.29
N ASN A 79 2.45 -0.89 2.51
CA ASN A 79 2.89 -2.22 2.95
C ASN A 79 3.93 -2.15 4.07
N GLY A 80 4.79 -1.15 4.04
CA GLY A 80 5.74 -0.86 5.11
C GLY A 80 5.01 -0.54 6.41
N GLU A 81 4.14 0.45 6.35
CA GLU A 81 3.35 0.93 7.49
C GLU A 81 2.48 -0.16 8.13
N ILE A 82 1.93 -1.08 7.33
CA ILE A 82 1.22 -2.24 7.86
C ILE A 82 2.14 -3.13 8.68
N ARG A 83 3.36 -3.44 8.19
CA ARG A 83 4.31 -4.30 8.92
C ARG A 83 4.77 -3.68 10.23
N GLU A 84 5.10 -2.40 10.20
CA GLU A 84 5.50 -1.64 11.38
C GLU A 84 4.36 -1.52 12.39
N GLY A 85 3.16 -1.18 11.91
CA GLY A 85 1.96 -1.11 12.74
C GLY A 85 1.58 -2.44 13.38
N GLU A 86 1.69 -3.56 12.65
CA GLU A 86 1.47 -4.90 13.21
C GLU A 86 2.51 -5.26 14.27
N LEU A 87 3.79 -4.88 14.08
CA LEU A 87 4.83 -5.05 15.07
C LEU A 87 4.52 -4.19 16.31
N ALA A 88 4.17 -2.92 16.12
CA ALA A 88 3.86 -1.99 17.19
C ALA A 88 2.60 -2.38 17.98
N ALA A 89 1.57 -2.88 17.33
CA ALA A 89 0.36 -3.37 18.00
C ALA A 89 0.67 -4.50 19.01
N ARG A 90 1.70 -5.31 18.74
CA ARG A 90 2.15 -6.39 19.63
C ARG A 90 3.17 -5.90 20.67
N LYS A 91 4.16 -5.12 20.26
CA LYS A 91 5.38 -4.86 21.05
C LYS A 91 5.32 -3.58 21.88
N ALA A 92 4.58 -2.56 21.45
CA ALA A 92 4.45 -1.31 22.19
C ALA A 92 3.93 -1.54 23.62
N THR A 93 4.34 -0.68 24.53
CA THR A 93 3.94 -0.74 25.94
C THR A 93 2.91 0.31 26.31
N THR A 94 2.92 1.47 25.65
CA THR A 94 1.99 2.57 25.87
C THR A 94 0.64 2.30 25.16
N PRO A 95 -0.50 2.39 25.86
CA PRO A 95 -1.81 2.15 25.26
C PRO A 95 -2.12 3.03 24.04
N ALA A 96 -1.71 4.31 24.07
CA ALA A 96 -1.89 5.24 22.96
C ALA A 96 -1.12 4.80 21.71
N VAL A 97 0.12 4.34 21.87
CA VAL A 97 0.95 3.80 20.77
C VAL A 97 0.32 2.54 20.18
N LYS A 98 -0.15 1.61 21.01
CA LYS A 98 -0.87 0.42 20.53
C LYS A 98 -2.15 0.76 19.76
N ALA A 99 -2.89 1.75 20.21
CA ALA A 99 -4.13 2.18 19.55
C ALA A 99 -3.82 2.81 18.20
N PHE A 100 -2.82 3.68 18.14
CA PHE A 100 -2.33 4.30 16.91
C PHE A 100 -1.84 3.24 15.91
N ALA A 101 -1.02 2.29 16.35
CA ALA A 101 -0.53 1.20 15.51
C ALA A 101 -1.65 0.39 14.85
N ARG A 102 -2.72 0.08 15.58
CA ARG A 102 -3.91 -0.60 15.02
C ARG A 102 -4.66 0.26 14.01
N GLN A 103 -4.74 1.57 14.26
CA GLN A 103 -5.32 2.52 13.31
C GLN A 103 -4.49 2.56 12.03
N MET A 104 -3.16 2.66 12.12
CA MET A 104 -2.24 2.63 10.99
C MET A 104 -2.47 1.40 10.10
N VAL A 105 -2.54 0.21 10.70
CA VAL A 105 -2.81 -1.03 9.95
C VAL A 105 -4.15 -0.97 9.21
N ALA A 106 -5.21 -0.49 9.86
CA ALA A 106 -6.55 -0.44 9.26
C ALA A 106 -6.60 0.56 8.09
N ASP A 107 -6.07 1.77 8.30
CA ASP A 107 -6.10 2.85 7.32
C ASP A 107 -5.24 2.52 6.10
N HIS A 108 -4.01 1.99 6.30
CA HIS A 108 -3.14 1.61 5.19
C HIS A 108 -3.65 0.40 4.39
N ARG A 109 -4.38 -0.53 5.01
CA ARG A 109 -5.09 -1.58 4.26
C ARG A 109 -6.20 -1.02 3.37
N THR A 110 -6.88 0.02 3.84
CA THR A 110 -7.88 0.74 3.02
C THR A 110 -7.21 1.45 1.86
N LEU A 111 -6.11 2.18 2.10
CA LEU A 111 -5.34 2.84 1.03
C LEU A 111 -4.81 1.85 -0.01
N LEU A 112 -4.36 0.66 0.39
CA LEU A 112 -3.97 -0.41 -0.55
C LEU A 112 -5.14 -0.87 -1.43
N THR A 113 -6.32 -1.03 -0.85
CA THR A 113 -7.52 -1.44 -1.58
C THR A 113 -7.95 -0.40 -2.59
N ASP A 114 -7.98 0.88 -2.17
CA ASP A 114 -8.31 2.01 -3.02
C ASP A 114 -7.29 2.18 -4.16
N GLY A 115 -5.98 2.08 -3.85
CA GLY A 115 -4.90 2.15 -4.84
C GLY A 115 -4.96 1.03 -5.88
N LYS A 116 -5.31 -0.20 -5.46
CA LYS A 116 -5.52 -1.33 -6.38
C LYS A 116 -6.72 -1.09 -7.31
N ALA A 117 -7.83 -0.59 -6.77
CA ALA A 117 -9.00 -0.25 -7.58
C ALA A 117 -8.68 0.85 -8.60
N LEU A 118 -7.94 1.88 -8.18
CA LEU A 118 -7.49 2.96 -9.07
C LEU A 118 -6.56 2.43 -10.17
N ALA A 119 -5.56 1.60 -9.83
CA ALA A 119 -4.65 0.99 -10.81
C ALA A 119 -5.43 0.22 -11.89
N THR A 120 -6.47 -0.53 -11.47
CA THR A 120 -7.35 -1.26 -12.39
C THR A 120 -8.15 -0.31 -13.28
N LYS A 121 -8.73 0.76 -12.71
CA LYS A 121 -9.48 1.78 -13.45
C LYS A 121 -8.61 2.48 -14.51
N LEU A 122 -7.40 2.85 -14.13
CA LEU A 122 -6.44 3.53 -15.01
C LEU A 122 -5.73 2.57 -15.98
N LYS A 123 -5.92 1.25 -15.83
CA LYS A 123 -5.19 0.21 -16.58
C LYS A 123 -3.67 0.33 -16.46
N VAL A 124 -3.20 0.71 -15.27
CA VAL A 124 -1.80 0.92 -14.95
C VAL A 124 -1.31 -0.21 -14.04
N THR A 125 -0.13 -0.76 -14.34
CA THR A 125 0.58 -1.65 -13.43
C THR A 125 1.49 -0.80 -12.54
N PRO A 126 1.35 -0.85 -11.19
CA PRO A 126 2.23 -0.14 -10.29
C PRO A 126 3.69 -0.54 -10.49
N ASP A 127 4.56 0.44 -10.72
CA ASP A 127 5.99 0.23 -10.92
C ASP A 127 6.68 -0.10 -9.58
N THR A 128 7.51 -1.12 -9.59
CA THR A 128 8.33 -1.53 -8.42
C THR A 128 9.82 -1.37 -8.67
N ALA A 129 10.20 -0.92 -9.86
CA ALA A 129 11.58 -0.71 -10.26
C ALA A 129 12.02 0.77 -10.21
N ASP A 130 11.08 1.67 -9.95
CA ASP A 130 11.35 3.09 -9.71
C ASP A 130 12.24 3.27 -8.47
N ASP A 131 13.17 4.24 -8.50
CA ASP A 131 14.14 4.47 -7.43
C ASP A 131 13.44 4.85 -6.12
N ASP A 132 12.48 5.77 -6.15
CA ASP A 132 11.72 6.17 -4.97
C ASP A 132 10.93 4.99 -4.36
N VAL A 133 10.45 4.07 -5.21
CA VAL A 133 9.76 2.85 -4.74
C VAL A 133 10.73 1.91 -4.04
N ARG A 134 11.94 1.70 -4.61
CA ARG A 134 12.96 0.86 -3.99
C ARG A 134 13.47 1.45 -2.67
N ASP A 135 13.65 2.76 -2.63
CA ASP A 135 14.12 3.46 -1.43
C ASP A 135 13.12 3.34 -0.28
N VAL A 136 11.82 3.57 -0.52
CA VAL A 136 10.82 3.41 0.53
C VAL A 136 10.68 1.95 0.99
N MET A 137 10.80 0.98 0.08
CA MET A 137 10.80 -0.45 0.45
C MET A 137 11.98 -0.82 1.34
N LYS A 138 13.19 -0.32 0.99
CA LYS A 138 14.40 -0.56 1.77
C LYS A 138 14.30 0.10 3.14
N HIS A 139 13.91 1.39 3.19
CA HIS A 139 13.78 2.14 4.42
C HIS A 139 12.82 1.45 5.40
N SER A 140 11.63 1.11 4.96
CA SER A 140 10.67 0.37 5.78
C SER A 140 11.17 -1.01 6.24
N ALA A 141 11.98 -1.71 5.43
CA ALA A 141 12.58 -2.97 5.86
C ALA A 141 13.62 -2.77 6.97
N ASP A 142 14.42 -1.70 6.87
CA ASP A 142 15.41 -1.32 7.88
C ASP A 142 14.70 -0.92 9.19
N ASP A 143 13.64 -0.12 9.13
CA ASP A 143 12.85 0.30 10.31
C ASP A 143 12.20 -0.89 11.02
N VAL A 144 11.57 -1.80 10.28
CA VAL A 144 11.02 -3.04 10.84
C VAL A 144 12.11 -3.86 11.53
N LYS A 145 13.30 -3.96 10.93
CA LYS A 145 14.43 -4.68 11.52
C LYS A 145 14.87 -4.02 12.82
N ASP A 146 15.11 -2.72 12.82
CA ASP A 146 15.59 -1.97 13.98
C ASP A 146 14.57 -2.02 15.13
N LEU A 147 13.29 -1.86 14.82
CA LEU A 147 12.20 -2.01 15.78
C LEU A 147 12.06 -3.46 16.29
N THR A 148 12.37 -4.47 15.47
CA THR A 148 12.36 -5.87 15.91
C THR A 148 13.47 -6.15 16.91
N ASP A 149 14.66 -5.64 16.64
CA ASP A 149 15.86 -5.87 17.48
C ASP A 149 15.82 -5.05 18.79
N LYS A 150 15.19 -3.87 18.79
CA LYS A 150 15.09 -3.00 19.96
C LYS A 150 14.19 -3.63 21.05
N LYS A 151 14.63 -3.59 22.31
CA LYS A 151 13.86 -4.11 23.45
C LYS A 151 12.57 -3.30 23.66
N ALA A 152 11.47 -3.98 23.96
CA ALA A 152 10.20 -3.34 24.31
C ALA A 152 10.31 -2.45 25.56
N GLY A 153 9.59 -1.32 25.55
CA GLY A 153 9.62 -0.30 26.61
C GLY A 153 9.31 1.08 26.05
N LEU A 154 9.37 2.11 26.88
CA LEU A 154 9.10 3.50 26.47
C LEU A 154 10.03 3.98 25.36
N ASP A 155 11.32 3.59 25.40
CA ASP A 155 12.29 3.94 24.34
C ASP A 155 11.98 3.25 23.00
N TRP A 156 11.33 2.11 23.04
CA TRP A 156 10.81 1.43 21.86
C TRP A 156 9.61 2.17 21.29
N ASP A 157 8.66 2.52 22.17
CA ASP A 157 7.45 3.25 21.82
C ASP A 157 7.80 4.60 21.16
N GLU A 158 8.80 5.29 21.72
CA GLU A 158 9.32 6.55 21.17
C GLU A 158 9.95 6.35 19.80
N ALA A 159 10.81 5.34 19.64
CA ALA A 159 11.47 5.05 18.36
C ALA A 159 10.43 4.77 17.25
N TYR A 160 9.39 3.99 17.54
CA TYR A 160 8.31 3.76 16.59
C TYR A 160 7.59 5.07 16.22
N ILE A 161 7.23 5.89 17.20
CA ILE A 161 6.54 7.17 16.93
C ILE A 161 7.44 8.15 16.18
N ASP A 162 8.75 8.17 16.44
CA ASP A 162 9.70 9.01 15.72
C ASP A 162 9.84 8.59 14.26
N ASN A 163 9.92 7.27 13.98
CA ASN A 163 9.87 6.76 12.62
C ASN A 163 8.60 7.19 11.91
N GLN A 164 7.43 7.00 12.56
CA GLN A 164 6.14 7.40 11.98
C GLN A 164 6.08 8.90 11.64
N ILE A 165 6.60 9.77 12.52
CA ILE A 165 6.64 11.23 12.27
C ILE A 165 7.53 11.54 11.06
N LYS A 166 8.69 10.89 10.96
CA LYS A 166 9.63 11.11 9.86
C LYS A 166 9.04 10.62 8.54
N ASP A 167 8.58 9.38 8.50
CA ASP A 167 8.12 8.74 7.28
C ASP A 167 6.86 9.38 6.71
N HIS A 168 5.94 9.80 7.59
CA HIS A 168 4.76 10.53 7.17
C HIS A 168 5.07 11.91 6.60
N LYS A 169 6.10 12.61 7.09
CA LYS A 169 6.57 13.86 6.47
C LYS A 169 7.13 13.60 5.06
N ASP A 170 8.01 12.60 4.93
CA ASP A 170 8.64 12.27 3.66
C ASP A 170 7.60 11.83 2.61
N VAL A 171 6.59 11.02 3.04
CA VAL A 171 5.48 10.59 2.18
C VAL A 171 4.58 11.76 1.79
N LEU A 172 4.27 12.69 2.71
CA LEU A 172 3.47 13.89 2.42
C LEU A 172 4.09 14.73 1.31
N ASP A 173 5.38 15.00 1.38
CA ASP A 173 6.09 15.79 0.39
C ASP A 173 5.98 15.14 -1.01
N LYS A 174 6.18 13.83 -1.08
CA LYS A 174 6.08 13.07 -2.33
C LYS A 174 4.65 13.00 -2.90
N LEU A 175 3.64 12.78 -2.05
CA LEU A 175 2.23 12.77 -2.49
C LEU A 175 1.77 14.15 -2.97
N GLN A 176 2.19 15.21 -2.30
CA GLN A 176 1.87 16.60 -2.70
C GLN A 176 2.54 16.95 -4.03
N ASP A 177 3.80 16.56 -4.23
CA ASP A 177 4.50 16.76 -5.50
C ASP A 177 3.81 16.00 -6.64
N ALA A 178 3.50 14.72 -6.44
CA ALA A 178 2.77 13.92 -7.40
C ALA A 178 1.38 14.49 -7.73
N SER A 179 0.66 14.99 -6.72
CA SER A 179 -0.67 15.61 -6.91
C SER A 179 -0.62 16.89 -7.73
N LYS A 180 0.39 17.73 -7.54
CA LYS A 180 0.60 18.97 -8.32
C LYS A 180 0.91 18.68 -9.80
N ASN A 181 1.61 17.59 -10.05
CA ASN A 181 2.16 17.26 -11.37
C ASN A 181 1.25 16.32 -12.19
N THR A 182 0.30 15.60 -11.58
CA THR A 182 -0.60 14.72 -12.33
C THR A 182 -1.65 15.51 -13.12
N THR A 183 -1.91 15.06 -14.34
CA THR A 183 -3.02 15.55 -15.18
C THR A 183 -4.26 14.66 -15.09
N ASP A 184 -4.14 13.47 -14.53
CA ASP A 184 -5.25 12.53 -14.36
C ASP A 184 -6.11 12.95 -13.15
N PRO A 185 -7.42 13.24 -13.32
CA PRO A 185 -8.27 13.72 -12.26
C PRO A 185 -8.57 12.65 -11.19
N ASP A 186 -8.63 11.37 -11.56
CA ASP A 186 -8.89 10.28 -10.64
C ASP A 186 -7.66 10.02 -9.76
N LEU A 187 -6.46 10.07 -10.37
CA LEU A 187 -5.22 9.97 -9.63
C LEU A 187 -5.05 11.15 -8.67
N ARG A 188 -5.33 12.38 -9.13
CA ARG A 188 -5.29 13.57 -8.28
C ARG A 188 -6.20 13.44 -7.07
N ALA A 189 -7.47 13.06 -7.27
CA ALA A 189 -8.42 12.89 -6.18
C ALA A 189 -7.97 11.82 -5.17
N ALA A 190 -7.38 10.71 -5.66
CA ALA A 190 -6.84 9.67 -4.79
C ALA A 190 -5.62 10.15 -3.99
N LEU A 191 -4.72 10.92 -4.61
CA LEU A 191 -3.56 11.51 -3.93
C LEU A 191 -3.98 12.53 -2.86
N GLU A 192 -4.96 13.37 -3.13
CA GLU A 192 -5.51 14.33 -2.16
C GLU A 192 -6.12 13.59 -0.96
N LYS A 193 -6.89 12.52 -1.20
CA LYS A 193 -7.43 11.67 -0.13
C LYS A 193 -6.32 11.03 0.70
N ALA A 194 -5.30 10.46 0.05
CA ALA A 194 -4.15 9.86 0.74
C ALA A 194 -3.38 10.90 1.55
N THR A 195 -3.11 12.07 0.97
CA THR A 195 -2.46 13.21 1.64
C THR A 195 -3.19 13.61 2.92
N GLY A 196 -4.53 13.74 2.87
CA GLY A 196 -5.35 14.03 4.04
C GLY A 196 -5.20 12.98 5.14
N LYS A 197 -5.19 11.69 4.78
CA LYS A 197 -5.02 10.58 5.72
C LYS A 197 -3.61 10.56 6.35
N VAL A 198 -2.57 10.74 5.54
CA VAL A 198 -1.18 10.79 6.01
C VAL A 198 -0.95 12.00 6.94
N GLN A 199 -1.58 13.15 6.65
CA GLN A 199 -1.53 14.33 7.53
C GLN A 199 -2.23 14.06 8.88
N GLU A 200 -3.35 13.34 8.87
CA GLU A 200 -4.05 12.93 10.10
C GLU A 200 -3.15 12.03 10.97
N HIS A 201 -2.49 11.05 10.36
CA HIS A 201 -1.54 10.17 11.03
C HIS A 201 -0.35 10.94 11.62
N LEU A 202 0.26 11.84 10.85
CA LEU A 202 1.36 12.69 11.31
C LEU A 202 0.96 13.51 12.54
N THR A 203 -0.19 14.17 12.48
CA THR A 203 -0.71 14.96 13.60
C THR A 203 -0.92 14.09 14.84
N LYS A 204 -1.46 12.90 14.66
CA LYS A 204 -1.70 11.94 15.75
C LYS A 204 -0.40 11.42 16.35
N ALA A 205 0.59 11.10 15.53
CA ALA A 205 1.90 10.66 16.00
C ALA A 205 2.60 11.76 16.82
N GLN A 206 2.55 13.02 16.37
CA GLN A 206 3.06 14.18 17.11
C GLN A 206 2.35 14.35 18.47
N ASP A 207 1.02 14.28 18.50
CA ASP A 207 0.24 14.34 19.75
C ASP A 207 0.64 13.23 20.73
N ILE A 208 0.84 12.01 20.25
CA ILE A 208 1.29 10.87 21.09
C ILE A 208 2.69 11.16 21.66
N LYS A 209 3.61 11.66 20.84
CA LYS A 209 4.96 12.02 21.29
C LYS A 209 4.93 13.07 22.39
N ASP A 210 4.23 14.19 22.15
CA ASP A 210 4.24 15.36 22.99
C ASP A 210 3.46 15.18 24.30
N ASN A 211 2.43 14.33 24.30
CA ASN A 211 1.54 14.14 25.42
C ASN A 211 1.66 12.76 26.07
N ALA A 212 1.36 11.69 25.34
CA ALA A 212 1.27 10.35 25.93
C ALA A 212 2.63 9.80 26.38
N LEU A 213 3.67 9.91 25.52
CA LEU A 213 5.00 9.41 25.82
C LEU A 213 5.71 10.29 26.85
N LYS A 214 5.61 11.61 26.73
CA LYS A 214 6.15 12.52 27.74
C LYS A 214 5.57 12.24 29.12
N ASN A 215 4.25 12.14 29.26
CA ASN A 215 3.60 11.81 30.53
C ASN A 215 4.00 10.44 31.06
N ALA A 216 4.24 9.45 30.20
CA ALA A 216 4.70 8.11 30.61
C ALA A 216 6.14 8.15 31.16
N LYS A 217 7.02 8.93 30.53
CA LYS A 217 8.40 9.16 30.99
C LYS A 217 8.45 9.88 32.33
N ASP A 218 7.68 10.94 32.50
CA ASP A 218 7.61 11.72 33.74
C ASP A 218 7.14 10.85 34.91
N LYS A 219 6.14 9.99 34.69
CA LYS A 219 5.68 9.02 35.70
C LYS A 219 6.74 7.98 36.05
N ALA A 220 7.49 7.49 35.08
CA ALA A 220 8.57 6.52 35.30
C ALA A 220 9.71 7.14 36.13
N SER A 221 10.13 8.36 35.80
CA SER A 221 11.16 9.10 36.54
C SER A 221 10.77 9.38 38.01
N ASN A 222 9.53 9.85 38.24
CA ASN A 222 9.04 10.12 39.59
C ASN A 222 8.94 8.86 40.47
N LYS A 223 8.69 7.71 39.86
CA LYS A 223 8.61 6.43 40.59
C LYS A 223 9.99 5.94 41.09
N ASP A 224 11.05 6.30 40.38
CA ASP A 224 12.43 5.91 40.75
C ASP A 224 12.95 6.78 41.89
N THR A 225 12.59 8.07 41.90
CA THR A 225 12.98 9.01 42.99
C THR A 225 12.30 8.75 44.32
N THR A 226 11.14 8.09 44.36
CA THR A 226 10.40 7.76 45.60
C THR A 226 10.82 6.43 46.23
N LYS A 227 11.72 5.67 45.59
CA LYS A 227 12.26 4.38 46.09
C LYS A 227 13.62 4.51 46.78
N LYS A 228 14.20 5.68 46.85
CA LYS A 228 15.42 6.01 47.58
C LYS A 228 15.07 6.60 48.95
#